data_bc4d79078674a8e0d7f842df444a3cc2
#
_entry.id   bc4d79078674a8e0d7f842df444a3cc2
#
_cell.length_a   1.000
_cell.length_b   1.000
_cell.length_c   1.000
_cell.angle_alpha   90.00
_cell.angle_beta   90.00
_cell.angle_gamma   90.00
#
_symmetry.space_group_name_H-M   'P 1'
#
loop_
_entity.id
_entity.type
_entity.pdbx_description
1 polymer ?
#
loop_
_entity_poly.entity_id
_entity_poly.type
_entity_poly.pdbx_seq_one_letter_code
_entity_poly.pdbx_strand_id
1 'polypeptide(L)'
;VHRTVTGPSLEKSFLFAKGKTNLKAKAYVAASGSSGTLGVGDYLKNKLGTSTAVVEPLECSTLLNNGYGEHNIQGIGDKHVPLIHNVMNNDYVIAVSDKATDDLNLVFNTLVGKNYLINNEGFQEEFVKKLPEFGFSSIANIIASIKLAKYMKLGKEDAILTVATDGSELYLSDLEKAKKDFI
;
A
#
# COMPACT_ATOMS: atom_id res chain seq x y z
N VAL A 1 -4.50 -16.49 -10.52
CA VAL A 1 -3.44 -15.68 -11.15
C VAL A 1 -2.49 -15.13 -10.10
N HIS A 2 -2.92 -14.27 -9.15
CA HIS A 2 -2.02 -13.58 -8.22
C HIS A 2 -1.19 -14.53 -7.34
N ARG A 3 -1.77 -15.63 -6.85
CA ARG A 3 -1.04 -16.63 -6.06
C ARG A 3 0.04 -17.35 -6.88
N THR A 4 -0.18 -17.57 -8.18
CA THR A 4 0.68 -18.41 -9.02
C THR A 4 1.63 -17.61 -9.93
N VAL A 5 1.37 -16.32 -10.14
CA VAL A 5 2.18 -15.45 -11.00
C VAL A 5 2.80 -14.32 -10.21
N THR A 6 1.95 -13.46 -9.59
CA THR A 6 2.43 -12.28 -8.87
C THR A 6 3.23 -12.65 -7.62
N GLY A 7 2.77 -13.64 -6.86
CA GLY A 7 3.47 -14.12 -5.66
C GLY A 7 4.90 -14.59 -5.94
N PRO A 8 5.12 -15.53 -6.87
CA PRO A 8 6.45 -15.94 -7.28
C PRO A 8 7.33 -14.80 -7.83
N SER A 9 6.72 -13.84 -8.55
CA SER A 9 7.46 -12.69 -9.07
C SER A 9 7.93 -11.77 -7.95
N LEU A 10 7.07 -11.51 -6.96
CA LEU A 10 7.43 -10.69 -5.80
C LEU A 10 8.47 -11.37 -4.91
N GLU A 11 8.37 -12.70 -4.72
CA GLU A 11 9.42 -13.47 -4.05
C GLU A 11 10.78 -13.31 -4.74
N LYS A 12 10.82 -13.46 -6.06
CA LYS A 12 12.07 -13.26 -6.84
C LYS A 12 12.61 -11.85 -6.68
N SER A 13 11.75 -10.83 -6.74
CA SER A 13 12.14 -9.43 -6.54
C SER A 13 12.71 -9.20 -5.14
N PHE A 14 12.08 -9.78 -4.11
CA PHE A 14 12.60 -9.73 -2.75
C PHE A 14 13.96 -10.41 -2.61
N LEU A 15 14.11 -11.61 -3.15
CA LEU A 15 15.37 -12.37 -3.10
C LEU A 15 16.48 -11.63 -3.84
N PHE A 16 16.18 -10.98 -4.95
CA PHE A 16 17.12 -10.12 -5.68
C PHE A 16 17.55 -8.92 -4.83
N ALA A 17 16.58 -8.18 -4.26
CA ALA A 17 16.84 -7.03 -3.39
C ALA A 17 17.61 -7.42 -2.11
N LYS A 18 17.28 -8.57 -1.54
CA LYS A 18 17.98 -9.12 -0.38
C LYS A 18 19.46 -9.36 -0.68
N GLY A 19 19.78 -9.93 -1.86
CA GLY A 19 21.15 -10.24 -2.23
C GLY A 19 21.90 -11.02 -1.14
N LYS A 20 23.03 -10.46 -0.67
CA LYS A 20 23.86 -11.03 0.42
C LYS A 20 23.54 -10.41 1.80
N THR A 21 22.50 -9.59 1.93
CA THR A 21 22.11 -8.97 3.20
C THR A 21 21.33 -9.93 4.09
N ASN A 22 21.16 -9.56 5.38
CA ASN A 22 20.34 -10.32 6.34
C ASN A 22 18.84 -9.96 6.26
N LEU A 23 18.40 -9.29 5.20
CA LEU A 23 17.03 -8.83 5.06
C LEU A 23 16.03 -9.98 5.16
N LYS A 24 14.97 -9.79 5.97
CA LYS A 24 13.93 -10.78 6.25
C LYS A 24 12.56 -10.21 5.85
N ALA A 25 11.85 -10.91 5.00
CA ALA A 25 10.45 -10.57 4.71
C ALA A 25 9.60 -10.88 5.96
N LYS A 26 8.95 -9.87 6.52
CA LYS A 26 8.12 -10.00 7.74
C LYS A 26 6.65 -9.96 7.46
N ALA A 27 6.25 -9.14 6.52
CA ALA A 27 4.84 -8.99 6.17
C ALA A 27 4.65 -8.72 4.68
N TYR A 28 3.48 -9.04 4.21
CA TYR A 28 2.92 -8.61 2.95
C TYR A 28 1.70 -7.73 3.23
N VAL A 29 1.66 -6.54 2.62
CA VAL A 29 0.58 -5.56 2.77
C VAL A 29 -0.07 -5.34 1.42
N ALA A 30 -1.39 -5.47 1.35
CA ALA A 30 -2.13 -5.21 0.13
C ALA A 30 -3.55 -4.71 0.40
N ALA A 31 -3.96 -3.72 -0.36
CA ALA A 31 -5.32 -3.23 -0.37
C ALA A 31 -6.27 -4.25 -1.00
N SER A 32 -7.47 -4.33 -0.43
CA SER A 32 -8.51 -5.26 -0.86
C SER A 32 -9.61 -4.53 -1.63
N GLY A 33 -9.74 -4.85 -2.92
CA GLY A 33 -10.95 -4.70 -3.69
C GLY A 33 -11.51 -6.11 -3.92
N SER A 34 -11.32 -6.68 -5.11
CA SER A 34 -11.71 -8.07 -5.41
C SER A 34 -10.97 -9.17 -4.64
N SER A 35 -10.07 -8.82 -3.73
CA SER A 35 -9.19 -9.71 -2.95
C SER A 35 -8.16 -10.51 -3.76
N GLY A 36 -8.01 -10.22 -5.05
CA GLY A 36 -7.06 -10.92 -5.91
C GLY A 36 -5.62 -10.81 -5.43
N THR A 37 -5.18 -9.60 -5.06
CA THR A 37 -3.83 -9.33 -4.56
C THR A 37 -3.52 -10.03 -3.24
N LEU A 38 -4.53 -10.35 -2.42
CA LEU A 38 -4.34 -11.10 -1.18
C LEU A 38 -3.89 -12.54 -1.41
N GLY A 39 -4.16 -13.11 -2.58
CA GLY A 39 -3.60 -14.39 -2.98
C GLY A 39 -2.05 -14.40 -3.05
N VAL A 40 -1.41 -13.24 -3.19
CA VAL A 40 0.05 -13.09 -3.03
C VAL A 40 0.45 -13.32 -1.57
N GLY A 41 -0.34 -12.78 -0.62
CA GLY A 41 -0.13 -13.01 0.81
C GLY A 41 -0.15 -14.50 1.16
N ASP A 42 -1.13 -15.26 0.64
CA ASP A 42 -1.19 -16.71 0.81
C ASP A 42 0.08 -17.40 0.33
N TYR A 43 0.60 -16.99 -0.82
CA TYR A 43 1.82 -17.54 -1.38
C TYR A 43 3.04 -17.21 -0.51
N LEU A 44 3.24 -15.93 -0.17
CA LEU A 44 4.41 -15.47 0.59
C LEU A 44 4.40 -15.99 2.03
N LYS A 45 3.23 -16.11 2.66
CA LYS A 45 3.08 -16.73 3.97
C LYS A 45 3.61 -18.16 3.97
N ASN A 46 3.24 -18.94 2.95
CA ASN A 46 3.70 -20.32 2.81
C ASN A 46 5.19 -20.44 2.46
N LYS A 47 5.74 -19.48 1.71
CA LYS A 47 7.12 -19.55 1.19
C LYS A 47 8.14 -18.88 2.11
N LEU A 48 7.79 -17.74 2.68
CA LEU A 48 8.70 -16.89 3.44
C LEU A 48 8.28 -16.72 4.90
N GLY A 49 7.12 -17.26 5.32
CA GLY A 49 6.61 -17.11 6.67
C GLY A 49 6.12 -15.68 6.99
N THR A 50 5.76 -14.90 5.98
CA THR A 50 5.29 -13.51 6.17
C THR A 50 3.91 -13.47 6.79
N SER A 51 3.65 -12.46 7.63
CA SER A 51 2.26 -12.09 7.98
C SER A 51 1.58 -11.40 6.80
N THR A 52 0.26 -11.55 6.70
CA THR A 52 -0.56 -10.88 5.68
C THR A 52 -1.40 -9.78 6.32
N ALA A 53 -1.26 -8.56 5.84
CA ALA A 53 -2.06 -7.42 6.25
C ALA A 53 -2.94 -6.91 5.10
N VAL A 54 -4.23 -6.82 5.37
CA VAL A 54 -5.23 -6.28 4.44
C VAL A 54 -5.39 -4.80 4.71
N VAL A 55 -5.41 -4.00 3.66
CA VAL A 55 -5.70 -2.56 3.73
C VAL A 55 -7.09 -2.29 3.19
N GLU A 56 -7.85 -1.50 3.93
CA GLU A 56 -9.17 -1.02 3.50
C GLU A 56 -9.30 0.49 3.78
N PRO A 57 -10.19 1.20 3.06
CA PRO A 57 -10.49 2.58 3.38
C PRO A 57 -11.14 2.67 4.77
N LEU A 58 -10.78 3.67 5.56
CA LEU A 58 -11.42 3.90 6.85
C LEU A 58 -12.92 4.19 6.68
N GLU A 59 -13.26 4.92 5.62
CA GLU A 59 -14.61 5.32 5.24
C GLU A 59 -15.47 4.13 4.75
N CYS A 60 -14.81 3.03 4.34
CA CYS A 60 -15.43 1.78 3.92
C CYS A 60 -14.77 0.57 4.60
N SER A 61 -14.74 0.57 5.94
CA SER A 61 -14.05 -0.44 6.75
C SER A 61 -14.91 -1.68 6.97
N THR A 62 -15.09 -2.47 5.92
CA THR A 62 -15.95 -3.65 5.89
C THR A 62 -15.47 -4.76 6.82
N LEU A 63 -14.17 -5.05 6.82
CA LEU A 63 -13.58 -6.09 7.67
C LEU A 63 -13.48 -5.66 9.13
N LEU A 64 -13.04 -4.42 9.39
CA LEU A 64 -12.84 -3.93 10.75
C LEU A 64 -14.15 -3.63 11.48
N ASN A 65 -15.08 -2.96 10.80
CA ASN A 65 -16.25 -2.38 11.43
C ASN A 65 -17.58 -2.89 10.87
N ASN A 66 -17.55 -3.85 9.95
CA ASN A 66 -18.73 -4.27 9.19
C ASN A 66 -19.47 -3.05 8.57
N GLY A 67 -18.68 -2.03 8.22
CA GLY A 67 -19.13 -0.74 7.71
C GLY A 67 -18.99 -0.62 6.20
N TYR A 68 -19.64 0.36 5.65
CA TYR A 68 -19.45 0.77 4.27
C TYR A 68 -19.78 2.25 4.12
N GLY A 69 -19.10 2.91 3.21
CA GLY A 69 -19.32 4.31 2.88
C GLY A 69 -18.67 4.67 1.57
N GLU A 70 -18.89 5.86 1.11
CA GLU A 70 -18.17 6.41 -0.03
C GLU A 70 -16.75 6.77 0.40
N HIS A 71 -15.78 6.50 -0.47
CA HIS A 71 -14.37 6.78 -0.26
C HIS A 71 -13.68 7.12 -1.57
N ASN A 72 -12.51 7.76 -1.48
CA ASN A 72 -11.74 8.23 -2.63
C ASN A 72 -10.56 7.33 -3.00
N ILE A 73 -10.19 6.36 -2.17
CA ILE A 73 -9.09 5.44 -2.50
C ILE A 73 -9.55 4.48 -3.60
N GLN A 74 -9.31 4.86 -4.85
CA GLN A 74 -9.81 4.15 -6.02
C GLN A 74 -9.27 2.74 -6.14
N GLY A 75 -10.09 1.81 -6.66
CA GLY A 75 -9.73 0.43 -6.94
C GLY A 75 -9.72 -0.51 -5.73
N ILE A 76 -10.09 -0.04 -4.55
CA ILE A 76 -10.22 -0.85 -3.33
C ILE A 76 -11.53 -0.55 -2.61
N GLY A 77 -11.84 -1.32 -1.55
CA GLY A 77 -13.01 -1.11 -0.71
C GLY A 77 -14.30 -1.60 -1.36
N ASP A 78 -14.77 -2.74 -0.90
CA ASP A 78 -16.06 -3.30 -1.28
C ASP A 78 -17.02 -3.30 -0.09
N LYS A 79 -18.32 -3.13 -0.36
CA LYS A 79 -19.38 -3.17 0.66
C LYS A 79 -19.60 -4.58 1.25
N HIS A 80 -18.92 -5.57 0.73
CA HIS A 80 -18.98 -6.96 1.17
C HIS A 80 -17.63 -7.63 0.99
N VAL A 81 -17.42 -8.72 1.73
CA VAL A 81 -16.22 -9.53 1.59
C VAL A 81 -16.37 -10.46 0.38
N PRO A 82 -15.50 -10.37 -0.64
CA PRO A 82 -15.57 -11.26 -1.80
C PRO A 82 -15.44 -12.74 -1.42
N LEU A 83 -16.16 -13.62 -2.11
CA LEU A 83 -16.15 -15.07 -1.83
C LEU A 83 -14.76 -15.70 -1.95
N ILE A 84 -13.87 -15.14 -2.76
CA ILE A 84 -12.51 -15.65 -2.93
C ILE A 84 -11.56 -15.20 -1.81
N HIS A 85 -12.01 -14.34 -0.92
CA HIS A 85 -11.20 -13.81 0.18
C HIS A 85 -11.12 -14.81 1.32
N ASN A 86 -9.98 -15.41 1.53
CA ASN A 86 -9.72 -16.23 2.71
C ASN A 86 -9.39 -15.33 3.92
N VAL A 87 -10.43 -14.84 4.60
CA VAL A 87 -10.29 -13.94 5.76
C VAL A 87 -9.50 -14.57 6.91
N MET A 88 -9.53 -15.89 7.04
CA MET A 88 -8.80 -16.61 8.09
C MET A 88 -7.28 -16.61 7.88
N ASN A 89 -6.81 -16.23 6.70
CA ASN A 89 -5.38 -16.13 6.42
C ASN A 89 -4.80 -14.73 6.63
N ASN A 90 -5.63 -13.76 6.99
CA ASN A 90 -5.19 -12.41 7.31
C ASN A 90 -4.77 -12.34 8.78
N ASP A 91 -3.59 -11.78 9.03
CA ASP A 91 -3.07 -11.57 10.39
C ASP A 91 -3.43 -10.17 10.90
N TYR A 92 -3.59 -9.21 9.99
CA TYR A 92 -3.89 -7.81 10.29
C TYR A 92 -4.90 -7.25 9.31
N VAL A 93 -5.73 -6.32 9.80
CA VAL A 93 -6.56 -5.44 8.96
C VAL A 93 -6.23 -4.01 9.34
N ILE A 94 -5.94 -3.17 8.35
CA ILE A 94 -5.45 -1.81 8.55
C ILE A 94 -6.31 -0.84 7.77
N ALA A 95 -6.99 0.06 8.46
CA ALA A 95 -7.72 1.14 7.80
C ALA A 95 -6.80 2.32 7.50
N VAL A 96 -6.97 2.90 6.31
CA VAL A 96 -6.30 4.12 5.84
C VAL A 96 -7.37 5.09 5.37
N SER A 97 -7.37 6.32 5.87
CA SER A 97 -8.37 7.32 5.50
C SER A 97 -8.09 7.95 4.13
N ASP A 98 -9.13 8.38 3.45
CA ASP A 98 -9.06 9.18 2.24
C ASP A 98 -8.16 10.40 2.44
N LYS A 99 -8.37 11.13 3.54
CA LYS A 99 -7.54 12.30 3.85
C LYS A 99 -6.04 11.99 3.86
N ALA A 100 -5.63 10.88 4.45
CA ALA A 100 -4.21 10.54 4.53
C ALA A 100 -3.61 10.20 3.15
N THR A 101 -4.40 9.56 2.28
CA THR A 101 -3.97 9.27 0.90
C THR A 101 -3.97 10.50 0.02
N ASP A 102 -4.98 11.36 0.13
CA ASP A 102 -5.08 12.62 -0.62
C ASP A 102 -3.94 13.57 -0.26
N ASP A 103 -3.68 13.77 1.03
CA ASP A 103 -2.58 14.61 1.52
C ASP A 103 -1.23 14.12 0.96
N LEU A 104 -0.97 12.81 1.02
CA LEU A 104 0.29 12.27 0.53
C LEU A 104 0.38 12.29 -1.00
N ASN A 105 -0.74 12.11 -1.69
CA ASN A 105 -0.82 12.25 -3.14
C ASN A 105 -0.47 13.69 -3.58
N LEU A 106 -0.95 14.71 -2.84
CA LEU A 106 -0.56 16.11 -3.07
C LEU A 106 0.94 16.31 -2.89
N VAL A 107 1.52 15.79 -1.82
CA VAL A 107 2.97 15.90 -1.56
C VAL A 107 3.78 15.26 -2.69
N PHE A 108 3.36 14.11 -3.19
CA PHE A 108 4.06 13.38 -4.24
C PHE A 108 3.96 14.04 -5.62
N ASN A 109 2.86 14.75 -5.88
CA ASN A 109 2.54 15.22 -7.22
C ASN A 109 2.58 16.74 -7.42
N THR A 110 2.80 17.53 -6.35
CA THR A 110 2.94 18.98 -6.47
C THR A 110 4.40 19.42 -6.41
N LEU A 111 4.71 20.54 -7.07
CA LEU A 111 6.05 21.12 -7.01
C LEU A 111 6.43 21.51 -5.57
N VAL A 112 5.46 22.05 -4.81
CA VAL A 112 5.65 22.44 -3.41
C VAL A 112 5.99 21.21 -2.56
N GLY A 113 5.22 20.13 -2.68
CA GLY A 113 5.48 18.90 -1.95
C GLY A 113 6.83 18.25 -2.29
N LYS A 114 7.17 18.18 -3.58
CA LYS A 114 8.47 17.67 -4.03
C LYS A 114 9.64 18.50 -3.50
N ASN A 115 9.54 19.81 -3.56
CA ASN A 115 10.57 20.72 -3.01
C ASN A 115 10.70 20.56 -1.48
N TYR A 116 9.59 20.38 -0.76
CA TYR A 116 9.61 20.11 0.66
C TYR A 116 10.38 18.82 0.97
N LEU A 117 10.08 17.73 0.26
CA LEU A 117 10.76 16.44 0.45
C LEU A 117 12.27 16.55 0.20
N ILE A 118 12.68 17.31 -0.81
CA ILE A 118 14.11 17.46 -1.14
C ILE A 118 14.80 18.38 -0.13
N ASN A 119 14.25 19.58 0.09
CA ASN A 119 14.94 20.66 0.80
C ASN A 119 14.81 20.55 2.33
N ASN A 120 13.69 20.02 2.83
CA ASN A 120 13.40 19.95 4.26
C ASN A 120 13.61 18.55 4.83
N GLU A 121 13.21 17.51 4.09
CA GLU A 121 13.32 16.13 4.54
C GLU A 121 14.60 15.43 4.03
N GLY A 122 15.34 16.05 3.12
CA GLY A 122 16.64 15.56 2.64
C GLY A 122 16.56 14.36 1.70
N PHE A 123 15.41 14.12 1.06
CA PHE A 123 15.29 13.04 0.07
C PHE A 123 16.06 13.38 -1.21
N GLN A 124 16.65 12.37 -1.82
CA GLN A 124 17.32 12.51 -3.10
C GLN A 124 16.31 12.83 -4.22
N GLU A 125 16.65 13.78 -5.08
CA GLU A 125 15.78 14.22 -6.18
C GLU A 125 15.34 13.07 -7.10
N GLU A 126 16.26 12.14 -7.40
CA GLU A 126 15.98 10.96 -8.22
C GLU A 126 14.93 10.02 -7.59
N PHE A 127 14.87 9.96 -6.26
CA PHE A 127 13.82 9.24 -5.55
C PHE A 127 12.49 9.98 -5.63
N VAL A 128 12.51 11.29 -5.38
CA VAL A 128 11.30 12.13 -5.38
C VAL A 128 10.64 12.17 -6.77
N LYS A 129 11.41 12.12 -7.85
CA LYS A 129 10.90 12.03 -9.23
C LYS A 129 10.06 10.78 -9.49
N LYS A 130 10.27 9.70 -8.73
CA LYS A 130 9.54 8.44 -8.90
C LYS A 130 8.26 8.34 -8.07
N LEU A 131 8.03 9.26 -7.13
CA LEU A 131 6.84 9.22 -6.27
C LEU A 131 5.51 9.31 -7.04
N PRO A 132 5.41 10.02 -8.17
CA PRO A 132 4.20 9.98 -9.00
C PRO A 132 3.85 8.60 -9.61
N GLU A 133 4.76 7.63 -9.57
CA GLU A 133 4.47 6.26 -9.98
C GLU A 133 3.50 5.55 -9.01
N PHE A 134 3.20 6.14 -7.85
CA PHE A 134 2.27 5.60 -6.87
C PHE A 134 0.89 6.25 -6.97
N GLY A 135 -0.12 5.49 -7.38
CA GLY A 135 -1.53 5.88 -7.32
C GLY A 135 -2.13 5.69 -5.93
N PHE A 136 -3.42 5.98 -5.75
CA PHE A 136 -4.08 6.01 -4.43
C PHE A 136 -3.94 4.70 -3.65
N SER A 137 -4.22 3.55 -4.25
CA SER A 137 -4.10 2.26 -3.56
C SER A 137 -2.66 1.93 -3.18
N SER A 138 -1.69 2.35 -3.99
CA SER A 138 -0.26 2.21 -3.70
C SER A 138 0.16 3.09 -2.51
N ILE A 139 -0.32 4.33 -2.45
CA ILE A 139 -0.12 5.24 -1.32
C ILE A 139 -0.76 4.67 -0.05
N ALA A 140 -1.98 4.14 -0.13
CA ALA A 140 -2.63 3.47 1.00
C ALA A 140 -1.81 2.28 1.52
N ASN A 141 -1.24 1.48 0.62
CA ASN A 141 -0.34 0.38 0.97
C ASN A 141 0.93 0.87 1.67
N ILE A 142 1.52 1.98 1.22
CA ILE A 142 2.69 2.61 1.88
C ILE A 142 2.34 3.05 3.30
N ILE A 143 1.23 3.79 3.47
CA ILE A 143 0.77 4.26 4.78
C ILE A 143 0.51 3.08 5.72
N ALA A 144 -0.19 2.05 5.24
CA ALA A 144 -0.46 0.84 6.01
C ALA A 144 0.83 0.09 6.37
N SER A 145 1.81 0.04 5.47
CA SER A 145 3.12 -0.56 5.72
C SER A 145 3.86 0.17 6.84
N ILE A 146 3.81 1.51 6.86
CA ILE A 146 4.40 2.33 7.94
C ILE A 146 3.69 2.05 9.27
N LYS A 147 2.35 2.00 9.29
CA LYS A 147 1.58 1.64 10.49
C LYS A 147 1.96 0.27 11.01
N LEU A 148 2.02 -0.72 10.12
CA LEU A 148 2.38 -2.10 10.47
C LEU A 148 3.81 -2.21 10.98
N ALA A 149 4.77 -1.56 10.32
CA ALA A 149 6.18 -1.55 10.74
C ALA A 149 6.33 -1.02 12.17
N LYS A 150 5.63 0.07 12.49
CA LYS A 150 5.60 0.64 13.85
C LYS A 150 4.95 -0.31 14.85
N TYR A 151 3.82 -0.90 14.49
CA TYR A 151 3.10 -1.85 15.36
C TYR A 151 3.93 -3.09 15.67
N MET A 152 4.56 -3.68 14.64
CA MET A 152 5.42 -4.86 14.77
C MET A 152 6.82 -4.54 15.33
N LYS A 153 7.16 -3.26 15.52
CA LYS A 153 8.49 -2.78 15.95
C LYS A 153 9.61 -3.32 15.04
N LEU A 154 9.38 -3.27 13.73
CA LEU A 154 10.34 -3.77 12.74
C LEU A 154 11.64 -2.97 12.76
N GLY A 155 12.75 -3.67 12.55
CA GLY A 155 14.09 -3.11 12.50
C GLY A 155 14.64 -2.99 11.08
N LYS A 156 15.91 -2.61 10.97
CA LYS A 156 16.60 -2.35 9.68
C LYS A 156 16.75 -3.57 8.79
N GLU A 157 16.73 -4.77 9.37
CA GLU A 157 16.82 -6.04 8.62
C GLU A 157 15.43 -6.60 8.23
N ASP A 158 14.35 -5.95 8.62
CA ASP A 158 13.01 -6.41 8.35
C ASP A 158 12.44 -5.69 7.13
N ALA A 159 11.76 -6.43 6.26
CA ALA A 159 11.12 -5.90 5.06
C ALA A 159 9.63 -6.19 5.06
N ILE A 160 8.87 -5.22 4.61
CA ILE A 160 7.46 -5.38 4.22
C ILE A 160 7.40 -5.38 2.70
N LEU A 161 6.68 -6.35 2.16
CA LEU A 161 6.44 -6.47 0.73
C LEU A 161 5.04 -5.92 0.43
N THR A 162 4.92 -5.19 -0.68
CA THR A 162 3.63 -4.68 -1.15
C THR A 162 3.60 -4.59 -2.67
N VAL A 163 2.47 -4.24 -3.23
CA VAL A 163 2.29 -4.02 -4.66
C VAL A 163 1.93 -2.56 -4.92
N ALA A 164 2.53 -1.99 -5.96
CA ALA A 164 2.11 -0.76 -6.59
C ALA A 164 1.39 -1.12 -7.88
N THR A 165 0.11 -0.80 -7.97
CA THR A 165 -0.77 -1.28 -9.04
C THR A 165 -0.87 -0.30 -10.19
N ASP A 166 -0.83 1.00 -9.91
CA ASP A 166 -1.00 2.10 -10.85
C ASP A 166 -0.22 3.33 -10.40
N GLY A 167 -0.15 4.33 -11.27
CA GLY A 167 0.47 5.61 -11.01
C GLY A 167 -0.56 6.74 -10.89
N SER A 168 -0.09 7.90 -10.42
CA SER A 168 -0.92 9.08 -10.19
C SER A 168 -1.48 9.70 -11.47
N GLU A 169 -0.94 9.37 -12.63
CA GLU A 169 -1.43 9.86 -13.93
C GLU A 169 -2.89 9.50 -14.22
N LEU A 170 -3.41 8.45 -13.56
CA LEU A 170 -4.82 8.06 -13.66
C LEU A 170 -5.76 8.95 -12.83
N TYR A 171 -5.23 9.79 -11.93
CA TYR A 171 -5.97 10.52 -10.90
C TYR A 171 -5.76 12.03 -10.97
N LEU A 172 -5.51 12.57 -12.16
CA LEU A 172 -5.25 14.01 -12.34
C LEU A 172 -6.45 14.89 -11.94
N SER A 173 -7.69 14.41 -12.15
CA SER A 173 -8.90 15.11 -11.73
C SER A 173 -9.00 15.28 -10.21
N ASP A 174 -8.59 14.25 -9.48
CA ASP A 174 -8.61 14.25 -8.02
C ASP A 174 -7.51 15.14 -7.45
N LEU A 175 -6.34 15.14 -8.09
CA LEU A 175 -5.25 16.05 -7.76
C LEU A 175 -5.66 17.53 -7.95
N GLU A 176 -6.38 17.85 -9.02
CA GLU A 176 -6.87 19.21 -9.26
C GLU A 176 -7.96 19.65 -8.27
N LYS A 177 -8.83 18.72 -7.83
CA LYS A 177 -9.79 18.99 -6.75
C LYS A 177 -9.06 19.25 -5.44
N ALA A 178 -8.15 18.36 -5.06
CA ALA A 178 -7.40 18.47 -3.83
C ALA A 178 -6.59 19.79 -3.75
N LYS A 179 -5.97 20.23 -4.86
CA LYS A 179 -5.27 21.53 -4.89
C LYS A 179 -6.18 22.71 -4.57
N LYS A 180 -7.46 22.68 -4.99
CA LYS A 180 -8.41 23.78 -4.74
C LYS A 180 -8.83 23.87 -3.28
N ASP A 181 -8.82 22.75 -2.57
CA ASP A 181 -9.21 22.68 -1.16
C ASP A 181 -8.06 23.17 -0.22
N PHE A 182 -6.82 23.27 -0.73
CA PHE A 182 -5.64 23.68 0.02
C PHE A 182 -5.11 25.10 -0.34
N ILE A 183 -5.71 25.77 -1.30
CA ILE A 183 -5.38 27.13 -1.74
C ILE A 183 -6.55 28.07 -1.45
#